data_9f14eb3efb7b61690bf7805d244a6059
#
_entry.id   9f14eb3efb7b61690bf7805d244a6059
#
_cell.length_a   1.000
_cell.length_b   1.000
_cell.length_c   1.000
_cell.angle_alpha   90.00
_cell.angle_beta   90.00
_cell.angle_gamma   90.00
#
_symmetry.space_group_name_H-M   'P 1'
#
loop_
_entity.id
_entity.type
_entity.pdbx_description
1 polymer ?
#
loop_
_entity_poly.entity_id
_entity_poly.type
_entity_poly.pdbx_seq_one_letter_code
_entity_poly.pdbx_strand_id
1 'polypeptide(L)'
;MANKVPNVLLTLANIFTSAWQISALSDQPKREKERFFSNVYATYSAMAFVTASGVILTAQLSTCLLAAPEYYEAWRYVPVLTQATTFACLGSFLSSIYMVEQRSAATLATTMLGAACNLAGNFFLIPLWGSMGAALSTLLSYILIFVVRAVHTRTMLRIQYSIFKLLASSLLLGIQCVLVEQAPPLWPVLSSACLFLICAVHFKTILSALRKSL
;
A
#
# COMPACT_ATOMS: atom_id res chain seq x y z
N MET A 1 14.03 -12.98 -1.88
CA MET A 1 14.86 -11.86 -1.34
C MET A 1 14.20 -10.49 -1.53
N ALA A 2 13.71 -10.12 -2.72
CA ALA A 2 13.10 -8.81 -3.00
C ALA A 2 11.97 -8.38 -2.04
N ASN A 3 11.24 -9.33 -1.45
CA ASN A 3 10.15 -9.04 -0.49
C ASN A 3 10.62 -8.64 0.91
N LYS A 4 11.91 -8.79 1.26
CA LYS A 4 12.39 -8.41 2.61
C LYS A 4 12.23 -6.93 2.89
N VAL A 5 12.52 -6.09 1.90
CA VAL A 5 12.45 -4.64 2.02
C VAL A 5 10.98 -4.14 2.07
N PRO A 6 10.07 -4.54 1.15
CA PRO A 6 8.66 -4.21 1.24
C PRO A 6 7.97 -4.70 2.52
N ASN A 7 8.43 -5.81 3.12
CA ASN A 7 7.86 -6.34 4.37
C ASN A 7 8.02 -5.39 5.58
N VAL A 8 8.97 -4.47 5.55
CA VAL A 8 9.08 -3.42 6.58
C VAL A 8 7.80 -2.58 6.61
N LEU A 9 7.25 -2.25 5.44
CA LEU A 9 5.99 -1.52 5.32
C LEU A 9 4.81 -2.32 5.91
N LEU A 10 4.75 -3.64 5.64
CA LEU A 10 3.73 -4.53 6.23
C LEU A 10 3.83 -4.57 7.76
N THR A 11 5.03 -4.62 8.31
CA THR A 11 5.25 -4.64 9.76
C THR A 11 4.72 -3.36 10.40
N LEU A 12 5.07 -2.19 9.87
CA LEU A 12 4.57 -0.91 10.34
C LEU A 12 3.04 -0.81 10.22
N ALA A 13 2.49 -1.27 9.09
CA ALA A 13 1.05 -1.32 8.86
C ALA A 13 0.32 -2.20 9.86
N ASN A 14 0.87 -3.36 10.22
CA ASN A 14 0.29 -4.28 11.19
C ASN A 14 0.32 -3.71 12.61
N ILE A 15 1.43 -3.09 13.03
CA ILE A 15 1.53 -2.42 14.33
C ILE A 15 0.45 -1.33 14.44
N PHE A 16 0.32 -0.49 13.41
CA PHE A 16 -0.70 0.55 13.38
C PHE A 16 -2.12 -0.04 13.42
N THR A 17 -2.36 -1.10 12.64
CA THR A 17 -3.67 -1.75 12.58
C THR A 17 -4.06 -2.35 13.92
N SER A 18 -3.16 -3.01 14.63
CA SER A 18 -3.42 -3.60 15.95
C SER A 18 -3.77 -2.52 16.99
N ALA A 19 -3.16 -1.34 16.90
CA ALA A 19 -3.38 -0.27 17.86
C ALA A 19 -4.83 0.30 17.82
N TRP A 20 -5.44 0.41 16.64
CA TRP A 20 -6.76 1.02 16.50
C TRP A 20 -7.92 0.00 16.41
N GLN A 21 -7.65 -1.27 16.07
CA GLN A 21 -8.68 -2.31 15.97
C GLN A 21 -9.46 -2.48 17.27
N ILE A 22 -8.80 -2.38 18.42
CA ILE A 22 -9.45 -2.46 19.73
C ILE A 22 -10.51 -1.36 19.88
N SER A 23 -10.19 -0.13 19.44
CA SER A 23 -11.13 1.00 19.49
C SER A 23 -12.27 0.87 18.47
N ALA A 24 -12.05 0.18 17.36
CA ALA A 24 -13.05 -0.03 16.31
C ALA A 24 -14.17 -1.01 16.71
N LEU A 25 -13.92 -1.89 17.67
CA LEU A 25 -14.88 -2.88 18.18
C LEU A 25 -15.86 -2.28 19.22
N SER A 26 -15.68 -1.01 19.62
CA SER A 26 -16.60 -0.35 20.57
C SER A 26 -17.99 -0.15 19.96
N ASP A 27 -19.00 -0.29 20.79
CA ASP A 27 -20.42 -0.18 20.39
C ASP A 27 -20.81 1.29 20.24
N GLN A 28 -20.47 1.86 19.07
CA GLN A 28 -20.72 3.25 18.72
C GLN A 28 -21.79 3.39 17.64
N PRO A 29 -22.51 4.53 17.59
CA PRO A 29 -23.45 4.83 16.51
C PRO A 29 -22.78 4.76 15.13
N LYS A 30 -23.49 4.26 14.11
CA LYS A 30 -22.96 4.06 12.75
C LYS A 30 -22.23 5.31 12.20
N ARG A 31 -22.76 6.51 12.42
CA ARG A 31 -22.19 7.78 11.95
C ARG A 31 -20.83 8.08 12.59
N GLU A 32 -20.64 7.73 13.85
CA GLU A 32 -19.36 7.90 14.55
C GLU A 32 -18.34 6.89 14.07
N LYS A 33 -18.75 5.63 13.85
CA LYS A 33 -17.91 4.62 13.20
C LYS A 33 -17.43 5.07 11.82
N GLU A 34 -18.32 5.58 10.97
CA GLU A 34 -17.95 6.09 9.63
C GLU A 34 -16.93 7.23 9.69
N ARG A 35 -17.10 8.17 10.63
CA ARG A 35 -16.16 9.28 10.84
C ARG A 35 -14.81 8.78 11.37
N PHE A 36 -14.84 7.86 12.32
CA PHE A 36 -13.64 7.24 12.88
C PHE A 36 -12.84 6.52 11.79
N PHE A 37 -13.47 5.59 11.07
CA PHE A 37 -12.82 4.84 9.99
C PHE A 37 -12.29 5.76 8.87
N SER A 38 -13.01 6.83 8.52
CA SER A 38 -12.55 7.81 7.52
C SER A 38 -11.27 8.53 7.98
N ASN A 39 -11.21 8.95 9.25
CA ASN A 39 -10.04 9.63 9.80
C ASN A 39 -8.83 8.67 9.90
N VAL A 40 -9.06 7.45 10.40
CA VAL A 40 -8.00 6.44 10.52
C VAL A 40 -7.48 6.05 9.14
N TYR A 41 -8.37 5.84 8.15
CA TYR A 41 -7.98 5.56 6.77
C TYR A 41 -7.11 6.67 6.17
N ALA A 42 -7.50 7.92 6.38
CA ALA A 42 -6.73 9.06 5.85
C ALA A 42 -5.31 9.10 6.41
N THR A 43 -5.15 8.87 7.72
CA THR A 43 -3.83 8.82 8.36
C THR A 43 -3.04 7.59 7.92
N TYR A 44 -3.69 6.43 7.90
CA TYR A 44 -3.07 5.17 7.48
C TYR A 44 -2.56 5.21 6.03
N SER A 45 -3.39 5.73 5.11
CA SER A 45 -3.00 5.87 3.70
C SER A 45 -1.85 6.86 3.53
N ALA A 46 -1.84 7.98 4.27
CA ALA A 46 -0.74 8.93 4.25
C ALA A 46 0.58 8.27 4.72
N MET A 47 0.55 7.54 5.83
CA MET A 47 1.72 6.79 6.33
C MET A 47 2.19 5.75 5.32
N ALA A 48 1.27 4.96 4.74
CA ALA A 48 1.60 3.92 3.77
C ALA A 48 2.31 4.49 2.53
N PHE A 49 1.78 5.57 1.94
CA PHE A 49 2.37 6.18 0.75
C PHE A 49 3.71 6.86 1.04
N VAL A 50 3.85 7.57 2.16
CA VAL A 50 5.13 8.22 2.54
C VAL A 50 6.20 7.17 2.82
N THR A 51 5.87 6.13 3.60
CA THR A 51 6.82 5.05 3.89
C THR A 51 7.21 4.29 2.62
N ALA A 52 6.23 3.99 1.75
CA ALA A 52 6.50 3.32 0.47
C ALA A 52 7.46 4.14 -0.41
N SER A 53 7.24 5.45 -0.52
CA SER A 53 8.14 6.32 -1.28
C SER A 53 9.56 6.37 -0.69
N GLY A 54 9.68 6.38 0.65
CA GLY A 54 10.98 6.27 1.32
C GLY A 54 11.69 4.95 1.06
N VAL A 55 10.94 3.83 1.08
CA VAL A 55 11.47 2.49 0.77
C VAL A 55 11.92 2.41 -0.69
N ILE A 56 11.17 2.98 -1.64
CA ILE A 56 11.56 3.00 -3.06
C ILE A 56 12.82 3.86 -3.26
N LEU A 57 12.90 5.03 -2.63
CA LEU A 57 14.09 5.91 -2.70
C LEU A 57 15.35 5.18 -2.19
N THR A 58 15.22 4.35 -1.16
CA THR A 58 16.34 3.62 -0.55
C THR A 58 16.48 2.18 -1.07
N ALA A 59 15.78 1.78 -2.13
CA ALA A 59 15.71 0.40 -2.60
C ALA A 59 17.08 -0.23 -2.89
N GLN A 60 17.98 0.49 -3.53
CA GLN A 60 19.34 0.01 -3.82
C GLN A 60 20.15 -0.15 -2.54
N LEU A 61 20.14 0.84 -1.65
CA LEU A 61 20.87 0.81 -0.39
C LEU A 61 20.33 -0.28 0.54
N SER A 62 19.03 -0.37 0.70
CA SER A 62 18.39 -1.37 1.57
C SER A 62 18.59 -2.78 1.05
N THR A 63 18.61 -3.00 -0.27
CA THR A 63 18.91 -4.31 -0.84
C THR A 63 20.38 -4.66 -0.65
N CYS A 64 21.30 -3.72 -0.80
CA CYS A 64 22.72 -3.92 -0.54
C CYS A 64 22.99 -4.35 0.92
N LEU A 65 22.25 -3.79 1.88
CA LEU A 65 22.41 -4.09 3.31
C LEU A 65 21.73 -5.41 3.72
N LEU A 66 20.61 -5.76 3.09
CA LEU A 66 19.75 -6.87 3.53
C LEU A 66 19.86 -8.14 2.66
N ALA A 67 20.42 -8.03 1.46
CA ALA A 67 20.60 -9.17 0.54
C ALA A 67 22.06 -9.59 0.45
N ALA A 68 22.27 -10.89 0.26
CA ALA A 68 23.60 -11.37 -0.09
C ALA A 68 24.01 -10.84 -1.50
N PRO A 69 25.32 -10.65 -1.78
CA PRO A 69 25.80 -10.07 -3.03
C PRO A 69 25.24 -10.73 -4.30
N GLU A 70 25.00 -12.04 -4.25
CA GLU A 70 24.42 -12.82 -5.36
C GLU A 70 22.98 -12.38 -5.72
N TYR A 71 22.26 -11.75 -4.79
CA TYR A 71 20.88 -11.31 -4.96
C TYR A 71 20.75 -9.79 -5.06
N TYR A 72 21.83 -9.06 -5.30
CA TYR A 72 21.79 -7.61 -5.38
C TYR A 72 20.82 -7.10 -6.45
N GLU A 73 20.73 -7.75 -7.60
CA GLU A 73 19.81 -7.35 -8.67
C GLU A 73 18.31 -7.38 -8.25
N ALA A 74 17.99 -7.96 -7.08
CA ALA A 74 16.63 -7.94 -6.55
C ALA A 74 16.09 -6.52 -6.29
N TRP A 75 16.98 -5.51 -6.17
CA TRP A 75 16.58 -4.11 -6.01
C TRP A 75 15.67 -3.61 -7.13
N ARG A 76 15.79 -4.16 -8.34
CA ARG A 76 14.94 -3.79 -9.49
C ARG A 76 13.45 -4.08 -9.26
N TYR A 77 13.15 -5.12 -8.49
CA TYR A 77 11.77 -5.53 -8.22
C TYR A 77 11.20 -4.86 -6.97
N VAL A 78 12.05 -4.35 -6.08
CA VAL A 78 11.64 -3.71 -4.82
C VAL A 78 10.65 -2.57 -5.03
N PRO A 79 10.83 -1.63 -5.98
CA PRO A 79 9.88 -0.54 -6.20
C PRO A 79 8.46 -1.04 -6.53
N VAL A 80 8.32 -1.95 -7.49
CA VAL A 80 7.02 -2.51 -7.91
C VAL A 80 6.38 -3.30 -6.77
N LEU A 81 7.15 -4.13 -6.06
CA LEU A 81 6.66 -4.89 -4.91
C LEU A 81 6.28 -3.98 -3.73
N THR A 82 6.97 -2.86 -3.53
CA THR A 82 6.61 -1.86 -2.52
C THR A 82 5.28 -1.21 -2.84
N GLN A 83 5.03 -0.87 -4.10
CA GLN A 83 3.74 -0.36 -4.54
C GLN A 83 2.64 -1.42 -4.37
N ALA A 84 2.91 -2.68 -4.71
CA ALA A 84 2.00 -3.80 -4.48
C ALA A 84 1.66 -3.94 -2.99
N THR A 85 2.67 -3.88 -2.12
CA THR A 85 2.50 -3.94 -0.66
C THR A 85 1.69 -2.77 -0.13
N THR A 86 1.83 -1.57 -0.70
CA THR A 86 1.01 -0.41 -0.33
C THR A 86 -0.47 -0.71 -0.57
N PHE A 87 -0.84 -1.25 -1.75
CA PHE A 87 -2.22 -1.65 -2.01
C PHE A 87 -2.68 -2.82 -1.13
N ALA A 88 -1.78 -3.76 -0.80
CA ALA A 88 -2.07 -4.83 0.15
C ALA A 88 -2.43 -4.26 1.54
N CYS A 89 -1.66 -3.28 2.04
CA CYS A 89 -1.95 -2.58 3.30
C CYS A 89 -3.31 -1.87 3.25
N LEU A 90 -3.59 -1.09 2.20
CA LEU A 90 -4.88 -0.40 2.04
C LEU A 90 -6.05 -1.40 1.96
N GLY A 91 -5.87 -2.52 1.25
CA GLY A 91 -6.84 -3.60 1.18
C GLY A 91 -7.06 -4.31 2.52
N SER A 92 -6.00 -4.51 3.31
CA SER A 92 -6.08 -5.05 4.68
C SER A 92 -6.85 -4.13 5.61
N PHE A 93 -6.63 -2.82 5.51
CA PHE A 93 -7.43 -1.85 6.25
C PHE A 93 -8.92 -2.01 5.97
N LEU A 94 -9.30 -2.13 4.69
CA LEU A 94 -10.70 -2.32 4.31
C LEU A 94 -11.26 -3.68 4.79
N SER A 95 -10.42 -4.69 4.89
CA SER A 95 -10.81 -6.00 5.44
C SER A 95 -11.23 -5.94 6.91
N SER A 96 -10.70 -4.99 7.69
CA SER A 96 -11.10 -4.81 9.08
C SER A 96 -12.56 -4.37 9.22
N ILE A 97 -13.14 -3.74 8.20
CA ILE A 97 -14.57 -3.41 8.17
C ILE A 97 -15.40 -4.69 8.11
N TYR A 98 -14.98 -5.67 7.30
CA TYR A 98 -15.66 -6.98 7.26
C TYR A 98 -15.61 -7.68 8.62
N MET A 99 -14.50 -7.51 9.35
CA MET A 99 -14.37 -8.09 10.70
C MET A 99 -15.35 -7.42 11.67
N VAL A 100 -15.45 -6.09 11.66
CA VAL A 100 -16.38 -5.34 12.51
C VAL A 100 -17.83 -5.65 12.17
N GLU A 101 -18.15 -5.83 10.88
CA GLU A 101 -19.48 -6.20 10.39
C GLU A 101 -19.75 -7.72 10.40
N GLN A 102 -18.84 -8.52 10.99
CA GLN A 102 -18.91 -10.00 11.11
C GLN A 102 -19.09 -10.72 9.76
N ARG A 103 -18.50 -10.20 8.68
CA ARG A 103 -18.60 -10.73 7.31
C ARG A 103 -17.32 -11.41 6.86
N SER A 104 -16.83 -12.39 7.59
CA SER A 104 -15.59 -13.14 7.28
C SER A 104 -15.59 -13.78 5.89
N ALA A 105 -16.74 -14.24 5.40
CA ALA A 105 -16.89 -14.80 4.06
C ALA A 105 -16.51 -13.79 2.95
N ALA A 106 -16.79 -12.50 3.13
CA ALA A 106 -16.40 -11.46 2.17
C ALA A 106 -14.87 -11.25 2.13
N THR A 107 -14.20 -11.38 3.29
CA THR A 107 -12.73 -11.35 3.35
C THR A 107 -12.13 -12.50 2.55
N LEU A 108 -12.66 -13.73 2.77
CA LEU A 108 -12.20 -14.92 2.06
C LEU A 108 -12.44 -14.79 0.55
N ALA A 109 -13.66 -14.44 0.13
CA ALA A 109 -14.01 -14.30 -1.29
C ALA A 109 -13.13 -13.29 -2.03
N THR A 110 -12.90 -12.09 -1.42
CA THR A 110 -12.04 -11.07 -2.04
C THR A 110 -10.57 -11.48 -2.10
N THR A 111 -10.09 -12.24 -1.11
CA THR A 111 -8.73 -12.77 -1.10
C THR A 111 -8.56 -13.87 -2.16
N MET A 112 -9.53 -14.77 -2.30
CA MET A 112 -9.52 -15.81 -3.33
C MET A 112 -9.55 -15.20 -4.75
N LEU A 113 -10.36 -14.15 -4.96
CA LEU A 113 -10.39 -13.42 -6.23
C LEU A 113 -9.00 -12.85 -6.56
N GLY A 114 -8.32 -12.24 -5.59
CA GLY A 114 -6.96 -11.74 -5.76
C GLY A 114 -5.95 -12.84 -6.05
N ALA A 115 -6.04 -13.98 -5.35
CA ALA A 115 -5.19 -15.13 -5.61
C ALA A 115 -5.39 -15.70 -7.02
N ALA A 116 -6.64 -15.82 -7.48
CA ALA A 116 -6.96 -16.25 -8.84
C ALA A 116 -6.39 -15.26 -9.88
N CYS A 117 -6.53 -13.96 -9.65
CA CYS A 117 -5.95 -12.91 -10.50
C CYS A 117 -4.42 -13.01 -10.54
N ASN A 118 -3.77 -13.24 -9.39
CA ASN A 118 -2.32 -13.40 -9.31
C ASN A 118 -1.84 -14.64 -10.08
N LEU A 119 -2.53 -15.77 -9.91
CA LEU A 119 -2.20 -17.00 -10.62
C LEU A 119 -2.34 -16.83 -12.14
N ALA A 120 -3.45 -16.25 -12.59
CA ALA A 120 -3.66 -15.95 -14.00
C ALA A 120 -2.62 -14.95 -14.54
N GLY A 121 -2.37 -13.86 -13.78
CA GLY A 121 -1.36 -12.87 -14.15
C GLY A 121 0.04 -13.48 -14.25
N ASN A 122 0.43 -14.34 -13.32
CA ASN A 122 1.72 -15.06 -13.39
C ASN A 122 1.82 -15.94 -14.62
N PHE A 123 0.74 -16.64 -14.99
CA PHE A 123 0.71 -17.49 -16.19
C PHE A 123 0.97 -16.71 -17.48
N PHE A 124 0.45 -15.48 -17.59
CA PHE A 124 0.62 -14.66 -18.80
C PHE A 124 1.86 -13.76 -18.74
N LEU A 125 2.19 -13.18 -17.58
CA LEU A 125 3.24 -12.15 -17.47
C LEU A 125 4.64 -12.72 -17.23
N ILE A 126 4.77 -13.86 -16.55
CA ILE A 126 6.10 -14.47 -16.32
C ILE A 126 6.78 -14.89 -17.64
N PRO A 127 6.09 -15.53 -18.61
CA PRO A 127 6.73 -15.87 -19.88
C PRO A 127 7.21 -14.66 -20.68
N LEU A 128 6.57 -13.48 -20.48
CA LEU A 128 6.91 -12.25 -21.21
C LEU A 128 8.02 -11.45 -20.53
N TRP A 129 7.98 -11.34 -19.21
CA TRP A 129 8.82 -10.40 -18.44
C TRP A 129 9.55 -11.05 -17.26
N GLY A 130 9.57 -12.38 -17.19
CA GLY A 130 10.26 -13.10 -16.11
C GLY A 130 9.82 -12.66 -14.71
N SER A 131 10.78 -12.41 -13.83
CA SER A 131 10.52 -11.99 -12.43
C SER A 131 9.79 -10.65 -12.32
N MET A 132 9.98 -9.73 -13.28
CA MET A 132 9.22 -8.48 -13.33
C MET A 132 7.73 -8.75 -13.59
N GLY A 133 7.42 -9.72 -14.46
CA GLY A 133 6.05 -10.17 -14.70
C GLY A 133 5.37 -10.68 -13.42
N ALA A 134 6.08 -11.42 -12.57
CA ALA A 134 5.57 -11.85 -11.28
C ALA A 134 5.30 -10.68 -10.32
N ALA A 135 6.18 -9.68 -10.29
CA ALA A 135 6.01 -8.49 -9.47
C ALA A 135 4.80 -7.66 -9.93
N LEU A 136 4.62 -7.48 -11.25
CA LEU A 136 3.46 -6.79 -11.82
C LEU A 136 2.15 -7.54 -11.59
N SER A 137 2.16 -8.88 -11.73
CA SER A 137 1.00 -9.72 -11.41
C SER A 137 0.56 -9.52 -9.96
N THR A 138 1.52 -9.46 -9.03
CA THR A 138 1.27 -9.22 -7.61
C THR A 138 0.66 -7.83 -7.40
N LEU A 139 1.20 -6.79 -8.05
CA LEU A 139 0.67 -5.43 -7.99
C LEU A 139 -0.79 -5.36 -8.48
N LEU A 140 -1.07 -5.93 -9.65
CA LEU A 140 -2.41 -5.94 -10.23
C LEU A 140 -3.42 -6.66 -9.35
N SER A 141 -3.02 -7.78 -8.74
CA SER A 141 -3.86 -8.54 -7.82
C SER A 141 -4.23 -7.76 -6.56
N TYR A 142 -3.28 -7.04 -5.96
CA TYR A 142 -3.57 -6.23 -4.79
C TYR A 142 -4.37 -4.97 -5.13
N ILE A 143 -4.17 -4.37 -6.29
CA ILE A 143 -5.04 -3.29 -6.80
C ILE A 143 -6.47 -3.82 -6.95
N LEU A 144 -6.66 -4.98 -7.55
CA LEU A 144 -7.98 -5.59 -7.71
C LEU A 144 -8.66 -5.84 -6.35
N ILE A 145 -7.95 -6.46 -5.40
CA ILE A 145 -8.46 -6.69 -4.04
C ILE A 145 -8.88 -5.37 -3.41
N PHE A 146 -8.03 -4.35 -3.48
CA PHE A 146 -8.32 -3.03 -2.92
C PHE A 146 -9.57 -2.41 -3.54
N VAL A 147 -9.68 -2.39 -4.87
CA VAL A 147 -10.82 -1.81 -5.59
C VAL A 147 -12.12 -2.54 -5.24
N VAL A 148 -12.13 -3.88 -5.28
CA VAL A 148 -13.30 -4.68 -4.93
C VAL A 148 -13.73 -4.42 -3.49
N ARG A 149 -12.78 -4.39 -2.55
CA ARG A 149 -13.07 -4.07 -1.14
C ARG A 149 -13.55 -2.65 -0.96
N ALA A 150 -12.95 -1.67 -1.65
CA ALA A 150 -13.34 -0.27 -1.58
C ALA A 150 -14.78 -0.04 -2.08
N VAL A 151 -15.21 -0.76 -3.11
CA VAL A 151 -16.58 -0.70 -3.61
C VAL A 151 -17.54 -1.42 -2.66
N HIS A 152 -17.20 -2.64 -2.26
CA HIS A 152 -18.11 -3.46 -1.45
C HIS A 152 -18.29 -2.90 -0.03
N THR A 153 -17.23 -2.40 0.62
CA THR A 153 -17.34 -1.86 1.99
C THR A 153 -18.17 -0.58 2.07
N ARG A 154 -18.35 0.16 0.95
CA ARG A 154 -19.26 1.33 0.90
C ARG A 154 -20.72 0.97 1.17
N THR A 155 -21.12 -0.29 0.93
CA THR A 155 -22.49 -0.75 1.25
C THR A 155 -22.71 -0.95 2.75
N MET A 156 -21.64 -1.07 3.53
CA MET A 156 -21.64 -1.32 4.98
C MET A 156 -21.38 -0.03 5.75
N LEU A 157 -20.21 0.60 5.50
CA LEU A 157 -19.78 1.84 6.11
C LEU A 157 -19.34 2.83 5.02
N ARG A 158 -19.88 4.05 5.04
CA ARG A 158 -19.53 5.10 4.07
C ARG A 158 -18.23 5.79 4.49
N ILE A 159 -17.10 5.19 4.13
CA ILE A 159 -15.79 5.80 4.36
C ILE A 159 -15.52 6.86 3.28
N GLN A 160 -15.06 8.02 3.71
CA GLN A 160 -14.67 9.10 2.80
C GLN A 160 -13.23 8.86 2.31
N TYR A 161 -13.10 8.36 1.08
CA TYR A 161 -11.82 8.27 0.39
C TYR A 161 -11.56 9.53 -0.42
N SER A 162 -10.41 10.13 -0.28
CA SER A 162 -9.95 11.13 -1.24
C SER A 162 -9.35 10.42 -2.46
N ILE A 163 -10.20 10.18 -3.48
CA ILE A 163 -9.78 9.51 -4.74
C ILE A 163 -8.60 10.27 -5.38
N PHE A 164 -8.63 11.61 -5.33
CA PHE A 164 -7.54 12.43 -5.86
C PHE A 164 -6.21 12.13 -5.16
N LYS A 165 -6.18 12.07 -3.82
CA LYS A 165 -4.95 11.75 -3.08
C LYS A 165 -4.45 10.34 -3.39
N LEU A 166 -5.36 9.38 -3.48
CA LEU A 166 -5.03 7.99 -3.82
C LEU A 166 -4.38 7.90 -5.21
N LEU A 167 -5.04 8.48 -6.23
CA LEU A 167 -4.55 8.44 -7.60
C LEU A 167 -3.23 9.22 -7.77
N ALA A 168 -3.15 10.43 -7.21
CA ALA A 168 -1.93 11.25 -7.26
C ALA A 168 -0.75 10.54 -6.60
N SER A 169 -0.94 9.97 -5.39
CA SER A 169 0.13 9.25 -4.70
C SER A 169 0.53 7.96 -5.40
N SER A 170 -0.45 7.20 -5.94
CA SER A 170 -0.15 5.98 -6.71
C SER A 170 0.60 6.29 -8.01
N LEU A 171 0.24 7.37 -8.70
CA LEU A 171 0.94 7.83 -9.90
C LEU A 171 2.37 8.27 -9.58
N LEU A 172 2.56 9.05 -8.51
CA LEU A 172 3.90 9.48 -8.06
C LEU A 172 4.78 8.28 -7.68
N LEU A 173 4.23 7.26 -6.99
CA LEU A 173 4.97 6.02 -6.74
C LEU A 173 5.31 5.28 -8.04
N GLY A 174 4.39 5.22 -9.00
CA GLY A 174 4.64 4.60 -10.31
C GLY A 174 5.77 5.32 -11.08
N ILE A 175 5.75 6.65 -11.10
CA ILE A 175 6.84 7.47 -11.68
C ILE A 175 8.16 7.18 -10.95
N GLN A 176 8.13 7.13 -9.62
CA GLN A 176 9.31 6.83 -8.81
C GLN A 176 9.87 5.44 -9.09
N CYS A 177 9.01 4.43 -9.31
CA CYS A 177 9.43 3.08 -9.72
C CYS A 177 10.23 3.13 -11.04
N VAL A 178 9.72 3.83 -12.06
CA VAL A 178 10.39 3.97 -13.36
C VAL A 178 11.70 4.74 -13.22
N LEU A 179 11.73 5.82 -12.44
CA LEU A 179 12.95 6.61 -12.21
C LEU A 179 14.06 5.79 -11.54
N VAL A 180 13.71 4.97 -10.55
CA VAL A 180 14.68 4.12 -9.86
C VAL A 180 15.17 3.00 -10.77
N GLU A 181 14.31 2.41 -11.60
CA GLU A 181 14.68 1.34 -12.53
C GLU A 181 15.59 1.82 -13.65
N GLN A 182 15.28 2.97 -14.28
CA GLN A 182 16.08 3.54 -15.37
C GLN A 182 17.36 4.22 -14.88
N ALA A 183 17.41 4.60 -13.61
CA ALA A 183 18.54 5.23 -12.93
C ALA A 183 19.21 6.35 -13.75
N PRO A 184 18.47 7.38 -14.28
CA PRO A 184 19.08 8.49 -14.96
C PRO A 184 20.02 9.27 -14.01
N PRO A 185 20.99 10.08 -14.48
CA PRO A 185 21.98 10.73 -13.61
C PRO A 185 21.39 11.50 -12.43
N LEU A 186 20.17 12.04 -12.56
CA LEU A 186 19.46 12.82 -11.53
C LEU A 186 18.38 12.01 -10.80
N TRP A 187 18.34 10.69 -10.93
CA TRP A 187 17.29 9.86 -10.33
C TRP A 187 17.10 10.07 -8.80
N PRO A 188 18.16 10.27 -7.97
CA PRO A 188 17.93 10.48 -6.54
C PRO A 188 17.21 11.79 -6.24
N VAL A 189 17.52 12.85 -7.02
CA VAL A 189 16.87 14.16 -6.89
C VAL A 189 15.41 14.07 -7.31
N LEU A 190 15.13 13.46 -8.45
CA LEU A 190 13.76 13.28 -8.95
C LEU A 190 12.93 12.38 -8.04
N SER A 191 13.52 11.30 -7.54
CA SER A 191 12.87 10.40 -6.59
C SER A 191 12.59 11.08 -5.25
N SER A 192 13.51 11.92 -4.75
CA SER A 192 13.29 12.76 -3.58
C SER A 192 12.18 13.79 -3.80
N ALA A 193 12.09 14.38 -4.99
CA ALA A 193 11.00 15.29 -5.35
C ALA A 193 9.63 14.56 -5.31
N CYS A 194 9.55 13.31 -5.79
CA CYS A 194 8.33 12.50 -5.67
C CYS A 194 7.94 12.30 -4.19
N LEU A 195 8.88 11.99 -3.31
CA LEU A 195 8.64 11.86 -1.88
C LEU A 195 8.10 13.18 -1.29
N PHE A 196 8.71 14.32 -1.62
CA PHE A 196 8.22 15.64 -1.17
C PHE A 196 6.81 15.93 -1.67
N LEU A 197 6.50 15.61 -2.92
CA LEU A 197 5.15 15.79 -3.48
C LEU A 197 4.12 14.90 -2.78
N ILE A 198 4.44 13.65 -2.47
CA ILE A 198 3.57 12.76 -1.69
C ILE A 198 3.34 13.34 -0.30
N CYS A 199 4.38 13.81 0.38
CA CYS A 199 4.26 14.49 1.67
C CYS A 199 3.37 15.74 1.57
N ALA A 200 3.51 16.55 0.51
CA ALA A 200 2.67 17.73 0.28
C ALA A 200 1.19 17.38 0.06
N VAL A 201 0.90 16.35 -0.74
CA VAL A 201 -0.48 15.85 -0.97
C VAL A 201 -1.14 15.42 0.35
N HIS A 202 -0.36 14.83 1.26
CA HIS A 202 -0.84 14.34 2.55
C HIS A 202 -0.59 15.32 3.71
N PHE A 203 0.02 16.49 3.48
CA PHE A 203 0.45 17.43 4.52
C PHE A 203 -0.65 17.77 5.54
N LYS A 204 -1.85 18.16 5.07
CA LYS A 204 -2.97 18.47 5.96
C LYS A 204 -3.38 17.28 6.83
N THR A 205 -3.31 16.08 6.29
CA THR A 205 -3.65 14.84 6.99
C THR A 205 -2.63 14.54 8.08
N ILE A 206 -1.34 14.63 7.75
CA ILE A 206 -0.22 14.40 8.69
C ILE A 206 -0.26 15.44 9.82
N LEU A 207 -0.43 16.72 9.49
CA LEU A 207 -0.49 17.80 10.48
C LEU A 207 -1.69 17.63 11.43
N SER A 208 -2.86 17.21 10.92
CA SER A 208 -4.05 16.95 11.74
C SER A 208 -3.87 15.74 12.66
N ALA A 209 -3.13 14.73 12.23
CA ALA A 209 -2.81 13.56 13.04
C ALA A 209 -1.84 13.93 14.19
N LEU A 210 -0.77 14.67 13.90
CA LEU A 210 0.20 15.15 14.90
C LEU A 210 -0.47 16.06 15.96
N ARG A 211 -1.38 16.96 15.55
CA ARG A 211 -2.09 17.87 16.45
C ARG A 211 -3.07 17.17 17.39
N LYS A 212 -3.49 15.95 17.09
CA LYS A 212 -4.37 15.13 17.94
C LYS A 212 -3.60 14.23 18.90
N SER A 213 -2.30 14.03 18.66
CA SER A 213 -1.42 13.21 19.51
C SER A 213 -0.67 14.04 20.57
N LEU A 214 -0.69 15.37 20.47
CA LEU A 214 -0.22 16.37 21.44
C LEU A 214 -1.41 16.89 22.29
#